data_0d02229d06bb123b2330b06c1dad8292
#
_entry.id   0d02229d06bb123b2330b06c1dad8292
#
_cell.length_a   1.000
_cell.length_b   1.000
_cell.length_c   1.000
_cell.angle_alpha   90.00
_cell.angle_beta   90.00
_cell.angle_gamma   90.00
#
_symmetry.space_group_name_H-M   'P 1'
#
loop_
_entity.id
_entity.type
_entity.pdbx_description
1 polymer ?
#
loop_
_entity_poly.entity_id
_entity_poly.type
_entity_poly.pdbx_seq_one_letter_code
_entity_poly.pdbx_strand_id
1 'polypeptide(L)'
;MSKITQIFIFCAGRGERMMPLTATTPKPLLKIKNQPILARILDNLNLIPSIERIIINTFYLSNEFEHFLSQINNPKIILSKEINKIETGGGLIYALDKIDLTQPLITLNGDVLWHDAENFSDLDYIYENFLKTDCDFLLGLKKSGDFIGYDGKGDFELIGNSLQRNFNIHGENLSHVYVGMQVINPLILKNFVQENPTKTSFSVAEFYKNAVADKYILNRVNGLELKGQYFHIGTPQNLELVNKIF
;
A
#
# COMPACT_ATOMS: atom_id res chain seq x y z
N MET A 1 20.72 -2.46 13.77
CA MET A 1 19.90 -2.33 12.54
C MET A 1 18.46 -2.23 12.98
N SER A 2 17.76 -1.19 12.59
CA SER A 2 16.32 -1.06 12.76
C SER A 2 15.62 -2.13 11.94
N LYS A 3 14.55 -2.71 12.46
CA LYS A 3 13.91 -3.88 11.88
C LYS A 3 12.47 -3.56 11.51
N ILE A 4 12.04 -3.98 10.33
CA ILE A 4 10.63 -3.97 9.94
C ILE A 4 9.89 -4.96 10.85
N THR A 5 8.93 -4.46 11.65
CA THR A 5 8.18 -5.30 12.60
C THR A 5 6.72 -5.46 12.24
N GLN A 6 6.15 -4.52 11.45
CA GLN A 6 4.74 -4.53 11.15
C GLN A 6 4.42 -4.06 9.73
N ILE A 7 3.45 -4.74 9.13
CA ILE A 7 2.95 -4.49 7.78
C ILE A 7 1.43 -4.38 7.82
N PHE A 8 0.86 -3.47 7.03
CA PHE A 8 -0.57 -3.39 6.76
C PHE A 8 -0.83 -3.61 5.27
N ILE A 9 -1.72 -4.53 4.90
CA ILE A 9 -2.06 -4.82 3.51
C ILE A 9 -3.50 -4.40 3.23
N PHE A 10 -3.70 -3.47 2.29
CA PHE A 10 -5.02 -3.01 1.88
C PHE A 10 -5.71 -4.02 0.97
N CYS A 11 -6.71 -4.73 1.51
CA CYS A 11 -7.47 -5.76 0.79
C CYS A 11 -8.98 -5.54 0.78
N ALA A 12 -9.50 -4.45 1.36
CA ALA A 12 -10.94 -4.20 1.51
C ALA A 12 -11.66 -3.74 0.23
N GLY A 13 -10.93 -3.48 -0.86
CA GLY A 13 -11.48 -2.98 -2.12
C GLY A 13 -12.39 -3.98 -2.86
N ARG A 14 -13.48 -3.49 -3.49
CA ARG A 14 -14.40 -4.33 -4.29
C ARG A 14 -13.80 -4.83 -5.61
N GLY A 15 -12.76 -4.16 -6.13
CA GLY A 15 -12.18 -4.54 -7.41
C GLY A 15 -13.13 -4.36 -8.60
N GLU A 16 -13.94 -3.30 -8.61
CA GLU A 16 -15.03 -3.08 -9.60
C GLU A 16 -14.53 -3.13 -11.06
N ARG A 17 -13.33 -2.61 -11.32
CA ARG A 17 -12.70 -2.65 -12.66
C ARG A 17 -12.30 -4.06 -13.12
N MET A 18 -12.30 -5.03 -12.20
CA MET A 18 -11.97 -6.44 -12.47
C MET A 18 -13.21 -7.31 -12.75
N MET A 19 -14.43 -6.75 -12.70
CA MET A 19 -15.64 -7.50 -13.01
C MET A 19 -15.56 -8.11 -14.42
N PRO A 20 -16.06 -9.35 -14.63
CA PRO A 20 -16.80 -10.19 -13.66
C PRO A 20 -15.93 -11.05 -12.74
N LEU A 21 -14.59 -11.02 -12.85
CA LEU A 21 -13.68 -11.88 -12.08
C LEU A 21 -13.84 -11.70 -10.57
N THR A 22 -14.16 -10.46 -10.16
CA THR A 22 -14.34 -10.11 -8.74
C THR A 22 -15.77 -10.25 -8.24
N ALA A 23 -16.67 -10.85 -9.00
CA ALA A 23 -18.05 -11.13 -8.54
C ALA A 23 -18.09 -12.12 -7.37
N THR A 24 -17.19 -13.11 -7.38
CA THR A 24 -17.12 -14.18 -6.38
C THR A 24 -15.75 -14.36 -5.74
N THR A 25 -14.72 -13.68 -6.24
CA THR A 25 -13.35 -13.80 -5.74
C THR A 25 -12.80 -12.40 -5.44
N PRO A 26 -12.38 -12.09 -4.20
CA PRO A 26 -11.73 -10.81 -3.91
C PRO A 26 -10.52 -10.59 -4.80
N LYS A 27 -10.30 -9.35 -5.25
CA LYS A 27 -9.19 -9.00 -6.15
C LYS A 27 -7.82 -9.52 -5.66
N PRO A 28 -7.41 -9.39 -4.38
CA PRO A 28 -6.15 -9.93 -3.89
C PRO A 28 -6.05 -11.47 -3.91
N LEU A 29 -7.18 -12.17 -4.05
CA LEU A 29 -7.22 -13.63 -4.19
C LEU A 29 -7.30 -14.12 -5.64
N LEU A 30 -7.36 -13.22 -6.63
CA LEU A 30 -7.19 -13.59 -8.03
C LEU A 30 -5.77 -14.14 -8.24
N LYS A 31 -5.66 -15.12 -9.16
CA LYS A 31 -4.40 -15.86 -9.34
C LYS A 31 -3.56 -15.28 -10.48
N ILE A 32 -2.27 -15.18 -10.22
CA ILE A 32 -1.20 -15.04 -11.21
C ILE A 32 -0.52 -16.40 -11.32
N LYS A 33 -0.55 -17.00 -12.52
CA LYS A 33 -0.32 -18.43 -12.68
C LYS A 33 -1.27 -19.19 -11.71
N ASN A 34 -0.83 -20.04 -10.89
CA ASN A 34 -1.67 -20.82 -9.99
C ASN A 34 -1.71 -20.26 -8.54
N GLN A 35 -1.16 -19.09 -8.29
CA GLN A 35 -0.98 -18.54 -6.94
C GLN A 35 -1.73 -17.21 -6.78
N PRO A 36 -2.54 -17.03 -5.70
CA PRO A 36 -3.18 -15.77 -5.39
C PRO A 36 -2.19 -14.60 -5.26
N ILE A 37 -2.59 -13.39 -5.67
CA ILE A 37 -1.78 -12.17 -5.53
C ILE A 37 -1.34 -12.00 -4.06
N LEU A 38 -2.27 -12.12 -3.13
CA LEU A 38 -1.99 -12.00 -1.69
C LEU A 38 -0.98 -13.05 -1.21
N ALA A 39 -1.04 -14.30 -1.72
CA ALA A 39 -0.06 -15.32 -1.35
C ALA A 39 1.36 -14.91 -1.76
N ARG A 40 1.53 -14.36 -2.97
CA ARG A 40 2.83 -13.87 -3.45
C ARG A 40 3.37 -12.71 -2.60
N ILE A 41 2.48 -11.79 -2.18
CA ILE A 41 2.86 -10.72 -1.25
C ILE A 41 3.32 -11.33 0.08
N LEU A 42 2.58 -12.28 0.64
CA LEU A 42 2.94 -12.95 1.89
C LEU A 42 4.24 -13.74 1.79
N ASP A 43 4.53 -14.38 0.64
CA ASP A 43 5.80 -15.08 0.41
C ASP A 43 6.99 -14.10 0.47
N ASN A 44 6.89 -12.92 -0.16
CA ASN A 44 7.92 -11.89 -0.05
C ASN A 44 8.12 -11.42 1.40
N LEU A 45 7.01 -11.23 2.16
CA LEU A 45 7.09 -10.82 3.56
C LEU A 45 7.68 -11.89 4.47
N ASN A 46 7.47 -13.17 4.17
CA ASN A 46 8.04 -14.28 4.93
C ASN A 46 9.58 -14.36 4.85
N LEU A 47 10.18 -13.71 3.84
CA LEU A 47 11.64 -13.58 3.74
C LEU A 47 12.23 -12.60 4.76
N ILE A 48 11.39 -11.82 5.47
CA ILE A 48 11.81 -10.83 6.47
C ILE A 48 11.47 -11.37 7.88
N PRO A 49 12.44 -12.00 8.58
CA PRO A 49 12.17 -12.66 9.86
C PRO A 49 11.73 -11.71 10.97
N SER A 50 12.11 -10.44 10.87
CA SER A 50 11.79 -9.42 11.89
C SER A 50 10.33 -8.98 11.90
N ILE A 51 9.54 -9.27 10.86
CA ILE A 51 8.10 -8.99 10.86
C ILE A 51 7.43 -9.84 11.95
N GLU A 52 6.73 -9.17 12.84
CA GLU A 52 5.99 -9.76 13.97
C GLU A 52 4.48 -9.77 13.72
N ARG A 53 3.97 -8.82 12.91
CA ARG A 53 2.55 -8.71 12.56
C ARG A 53 2.32 -8.27 11.13
N ILE A 54 1.33 -8.90 10.50
CA ILE A 54 0.84 -8.58 9.16
C ILE A 54 -0.66 -8.35 9.29
N ILE A 55 -1.09 -7.10 9.28
CA ILE A 55 -2.48 -6.72 9.39
C ILE A 55 -3.08 -6.69 7.98
N ILE A 56 -4.17 -7.40 7.76
CA ILE A 56 -4.88 -7.45 6.48
C ILE A 56 -6.30 -6.94 6.70
N ASN A 57 -6.64 -5.79 6.11
CA ASN A 57 -8.03 -5.33 6.17
C ASN A 57 -8.87 -5.97 5.07
N THR A 58 -10.12 -6.29 5.40
CA THR A 58 -11.07 -6.88 4.47
C THR A 58 -12.46 -6.29 4.66
N PHE A 59 -13.24 -6.24 3.59
CA PHE A 59 -14.65 -5.85 3.63
C PHE A 59 -15.46 -6.70 2.65
N TYR A 60 -15.24 -6.50 1.35
CA TYR A 60 -15.94 -7.23 0.30
C TYR A 60 -15.48 -8.68 0.26
N LEU A 61 -16.44 -9.63 0.30
CA LEU A 61 -16.18 -11.07 0.32
C LEU A 61 -15.18 -11.50 1.42
N SER A 62 -15.29 -10.92 2.62
CA SER A 62 -14.34 -11.17 3.71
C SER A 62 -14.26 -12.65 4.12
N ASN A 63 -15.32 -13.43 3.93
CA ASN A 63 -15.31 -14.88 4.21
C ASN A 63 -14.34 -15.65 3.31
N GLU A 64 -14.11 -15.18 2.08
CA GLU A 64 -13.12 -15.78 1.17
C GLU A 64 -11.68 -15.56 1.69
N PHE A 65 -11.43 -14.40 2.31
CA PHE A 65 -10.14 -14.15 2.99
C PHE A 65 -9.99 -15.04 4.22
N GLU A 66 -11.02 -15.17 5.06
CA GLU A 66 -10.99 -16.06 6.23
C GLU A 66 -10.68 -17.50 5.81
N HIS A 67 -11.37 -18.00 4.78
CA HIS A 67 -11.13 -19.32 4.24
C HIS A 67 -9.70 -19.49 3.71
N PHE A 68 -9.22 -18.54 2.90
CA PHE A 68 -7.87 -18.55 2.36
C PHE A 68 -6.81 -18.50 3.45
N LEU A 69 -6.94 -17.57 4.41
CA LEU A 69 -5.95 -17.37 5.47
C LEU A 69 -5.94 -18.51 6.49
N SER A 70 -7.07 -19.22 6.69
CA SER A 70 -7.12 -20.42 7.55
C SER A 70 -6.24 -21.56 7.02
N GLN A 71 -5.94 -21.57 5.72
CA GLN A 71 -5.05 -22.55 5.11
C GLN A 71 -3.57 -22.14 5.21
N ILE A 72 -3.29 -20.88 5.58
CA ILE A 72 -1.95 -20.34 5.79
C ILE A 72 -1.68 -20.34 7.29
N ASN A 73 -0.94 -21.33 7.77
CA ASN A 73 -0.59 -21.40 9.19
C ASN A 73 0.52 -20.39 9.55
N ASN A 74 0.18 -19.08 9.50
CA ASN A 74 1.08 -17.99 9.86
C ASN A 74 0.49 -17.16 11.01
N PRO A 75 0.98 -17.35 12.26
CA PRO A 75 0.45 -16.68 13.44
C PRO A 75 0.68 -15.15 13.46
N LYS A 76 1.49 -14.61 12.56
CA LYS A 76 1.74 -13.18 12.43
C LYS A 76 0.60 -12.44 11.73
N ILE A 77 -0.31 -13.17 11.05
CA ILE A 77 -1.41 -12.57 10.29
C ILE A 77 -2.56 -12.19 11.24
N ILE A 78 -2.96 -10.93 11.16
CA ILE A 78 -4.08 -10.35 11.92
C ILE A 78 -5.11 -9.83 10.94
N LEU A 79 -6.31 -10.41 10.94
CA LEU A 79 -7.40 -9.95 10.09
C LEU A 79 -8.14 -8.77 10.73
N SER A 80 -8.30 -7.68 9.97
CA SER A 80 -9.13 -6.52 10.32
C SER A 80 -10.36 -6.48 9.42
N LYS A 81 -11.47 -7.07 9.88
CA LYS A 81 -12.73 -7.18 9.12
C LYS A 81 -13.56 -5.92 9.30
N GLU A 82 -13.64 -5.10 8.27
CA GLU A 82 -14.44 -3.88 8.24
C GLU A 82 -15.94 -4.22 8.13
N ILE A 83 -16.77 -3.44 8.81
CA ILE A 83 -18.23 -3.60 8.77
C ILE A 83 -18.84 -2.83 7.59
N ASN A 84 -18.21 -1.71 7.20
CA ASN A 84 -18.64 -0.83 6.12
C ASN A 84 -17.46 -0.55 5.18
N LYS A 85 -17.76 -0.04 3.98
CA LYS A 85 -16.74 0.51 3.08
C LYS A 85 -16.26 1.85 3.66
N ILE A 86 -15.02 1.89 4.14
CA ILE A 86 -14.44 3.06 4.84
C ILE A 86 -13.18 3.63 4.17
N GLU A 87 -12.84 3.12 3.00
CA GLU A 87 -11.65 3.50 2.23
C GLU A 87 -10.31 3.26 2.97
N THR A 88 -9.19 3.67 2.37
CA THR A 88 -7.85 3.30 2.86
C THR A 88 -7.46 3.98 4.17
N GLY A 89 -7.77 5.27 4.34
CA GLY A 89 -7.52 5.99 5.59
C GLY A 89 -8.41 5.51 6.72
N GLY A 90 -9.70 5.30 6.44
CA GLY A 90 -10.64 4.71 7.38
C GLY A 90 -10.22 3.30 7.81
N GLY A 91 -9.71 2.48 6.89
CA GLY A 91 -9.21 1.13 7.19
C GLY A 91 -8.03 1.13 8.17
N LEU A 92 -7.10 2.08 8.04
CA LEU A 92 -6.00 2.25 9.02
C LEU A 92 -6.53 2.64 10.40
N ILE A 93 -7.48 3.58 10.46
CA ILE A 93 -8.08 4.00 11.74
C ILE A 93 -8.89 2.86 12.37
N TYR A 94 -9.64 2.11 11.58
CA TYR A 94 -10.41 0.96 12.06
C TYR A 94 -9.53 -0.14 12.68
N ALA A 95 -8.31 -0.29 12.18
CA ALA A 95 -7.33 -1.26 12.67
C ALA A 95 -6.33 -0.67 13.70
N LEU A 96 -6.57 0.53 14.23
CA LEU A 96 -5.61 1.24 15.07
C LEU A 96 -5.21 0.46 16.33
N ASP A 97 -6.12 -0.32 16.89
CA ASP A 97 -5.90 -1.22 18.04
C ASP A 97 -4.93 -2.39 17.74
N LYS A 98 -4.69 -2.67 16.46
CA LYS A 98 -3.80 -3.75 15.98
C LYS A 98 -2.42 -3.22 15.59
N ILE A 99 -2.28 -1.90 15.46
CA ILE A 99 -1.04 -1.23 15.04
C ILE A 99 -0.20 -0.87 16.26
N ASP A 100 1.09 -1.20 16.22
CA ASP A 100 2.04 -0.72 17.20
C ASP A 100 2.43 0.73 16.89
N LEU A 101 1.99 1.66 17.73
CA LEU A 101 2.23 3.08 17.54
C LEU A 101 3.68 3.50 17.82
N THR A 102 4.51 2.61 18.34
CA THR A 102 5.91 2.90 18.69
C THR A 102 6.89 2.59 17.56
N GLN A 103 6.43 1.88 16.53
CA GLN A 103 7.25 1.46 15.39
C GLN A 103 6.66 1.96 14.07
N PRO A 104 7.48 2.35 13.07
CA PRO A 104 6.98 2.69 11.76
C PRO A 104 6.14 1.56 11.15
N LEU A 105 5.09 1.91 10.42
CA LEU A 105 4.19 1.00 9.75
C LEU A 105 4.45 1.01 8.24
N ILE A 106 4.79 -0.12 7.65
CA ILE A 106 4.74 -0.25 6.18
C ILE A 106 3.32 -0.59 5.76
N THR A 107 2.80 0.10 4.75
CA THR A 107 1.53 -0.29 4.13
C THR A 107 1.75 -0.71 2.68
N LEU A 108 1.01 -1.72 2.24
CA LEU A 108 1.05 -2.31 0.92
C LEU A 108 -0.34 -2.38 0.31
N ASN A 109 -0.46 -2.07 -0.97
CA ASN A 109 -1.70 -2.37 -1.70
C ASN A 109 -1.76 -3.87 -2.05
N GLY A 110 -2.89 -4.52 -1.78
CA GLY A 110 -3.10 -5.95 -2.04
C GLY A 110 -3.30 -6.31 -3.51
N ASP A 111 -3.09 -5.38 -4.43
CA ASP A 111 -3.20 -5.52 -5.88
C ASP A 111 -1.94 -5.14 -6.64
N VAL A 112 -0.83 -4.99 -5.94
CA VAL A 112 0.49 -4.69 -6.51
C VAL A 112 1.46 -5.82 -6.16
N LEU A 113 2.16 -6.31 -7.16
CA LEU A 113 3.28 -7.23 -6.99
C LEU A 113 4.58 -6.49 -7.33
N TRP A 114 5.68 -6.99 -6.77
CA TRP A 114 7.01 -6.51 -7.12
C TRP A 114 8.03 -7.65 -7.12
N HIS A 115 9.06 -7.45 -7.91
CA HIS A 115 10.31 -8.20 -7.84
C HIS A 115 11.42 -7.24 -7.44
N ASP A 116 12.07 -7.52 -6.35
CA ASP A 116 13.23 -6.76 -5.92
C ASP A 116 14.37 -6.88 -6.94
N ALA A 117 15.22 -5.86 -7.03
CA ALA A 117 16.44 -5.94 -7.81
C ALA A 117 17.40 -6.97 -7.18
N GLU A 118 18.31 -7.50 -7.98
CA GLU A 118 19.25 -8.53 -7.51
C GLU A 118 20.04 -8.05 -6.28
N ASN A 119 20.04 -8.86 -5.22
CA ASN A 119 20.67 -8.58 -3.93
C ASN A 119 20.20 -7.28 -3.25
N PHE A 120 18.95 -6.87 -3.48
CA PHE A 120 18.38 -5.64 -2.97
C PHE A 120 16.95 -5.86 -2.52
N SER A 121 16.54 -5.24 -1.39
CA SER A 121 15.19 -5.26 -0.88
C SER A 121 14.61 -3.84 -0.88
N ASP A 122 13.56 -3.61 -1.65
CA ASP A 122 12.86 -2.32 -1.64
C ASP A 122 12.13 -2.05 -0.32
N LEU A 123 11.67 -3.09 0.39
CA LEU A 123 11.09 -2.95 1.72
C LEU A 123 12.13 -2.43 2.73
N ASP A 124 13.33 -3.00 2.76
CA ASP A 124 14.39 -2.52 3.62
C ASP A 124 14.85 -1.12 3.21
N TYR A 125 14.96 -0.88 1.89
CA TYR A 125 15.40 0.40 1.35
C TYR A 125 14.46 1.55 1.72
N ILE A 126 13.16 1.40 1.53
CA ILE A 126 12.20 2.44 1.90
C ILE A 126 12.15 2.65 3.42
N TYR A 127 12.20 1.57 4.20
CA TYR A 127 12.18 1.62 5.65
C TYR A 127 13.40 2.33 6.23
N GLU A 128 14.61 1.98 5.77
CA GLU A 128 15.85 2.62 6.21
C GLU A 128 15.94 4.10 5.80
N ASN A 129 15.39 4.46 4.63
CA ASN A 129 15.31 5.87 4.23
C ASN A 129 14.29 6.64 5.05
N PHE A 130 13.16 6.05 5.38
CA PHE A 130 12.18 6.68 6.29
C PHE A 130 12.81 7.05 7.63
N LEU A 131 13.58 6.16 8.23
CA LEU A 131 14.23 6.38 9.52
C LEU A 131 15.31 7.49 9.52
N LYS A 132 15.76 7.93 8.34
CA LYS A 132 16.71 9.05 8.17
C LYS A 132 16.01 10.39 7.96
N THR A 133 14.68 10.40 8.00
CA THR A 133 13.86 11.60 7.76
C THR A 133 12.90 11.85 8.90
N ASP A 134 12.42 13.09 9.02
CA ASP A 134 11.36 13.47 9.97
C ASP A 134 9.98 13.45 9.31
N CYS A 135 9.82 12.76 8.18
CA CYS A 135 8.54 12.72 7.49
C CYS A 135 7.53 11.79 8.18
N ASP A 136 6.25 12.08 8.02
CA ASP A 136 5.17 11.21 8.50
C ASP A 136 4.81 10.11 7.49
N PHE A 137 5.10 10.37 6.19
CA PHE A 137 4.88 9.44 5.10
C PHE A 137 6.06 9.46 4.14
N LEU A 138 6.61 8.29 3.83
CA LEU A 138 7.54 8.09 2.73
C LEU A 138 6.89 7.18 1.69
N LEU A 139 6.57 7.75 0.52
CA LEU A 139 5.89 7.05 -0.57
C LEU A 139 6.91 6.37 -1.49
N GLY A 140 6.71 5.08 -1.76
CA GLY A 140 7.44 4.36 -2.79
C GLY A 140 6.91 4.74 -4.18
N LEU A 141 7.80 5.16 -5.06
CA LEU A 141 7.47 5.69 -6.38
C LEU A 141 8.19 4.93 -7.47
N LYS A 142 7.60 4.92 -8.67
CA LYS A 142 8.25 4.58 -9.94
C LYS A 142 7.99 5.68 -10.95
N LYS A 143 8.84 5.79 -11.96
CA LYS A 143 8.49 6.56 -13.15
C LYS A 143 7.23 5.97 -13.77
N SER A 144 6.35 6.82 -14.27
CA SER A 144 5.04 6.38 -14.78
C SER A 144 5.15 5.32 -15.88
N GLY A 145 6.20 5.34 -16.70
CA GLY A 145 6.47 4.33 -17.72
C GLY A 145 7.07 3.01 -17.22
N ASP A 146 7.57 2.97 -15.98
CA ASP A 146 8.26 1.80 -15.40
C ASP A 146 7.36 0.98 -14.47
N PHE A 147 6.09 1.38 -14.29
CA PHE A 147 5.11 0.65 -13.50
C PHE A 147 4.23 -0.19 -14.43
N ILE A 148 4.55 -1.46 -14.56
CA ILE A 148 3.92 -2.39 -15.52
C ILE A 148 2.43 -2.55 -15.22
N GLY A 149 1.57 -2.35 -16.22
CA GLY A 149 0.13 -2.39 -16.09
C GLY A 149 -0.50 -1.09 -15.57
N TYR A 150 0.27 -0.03 -15.38
CA TYR A 150 -0.25 1.30 -15.09
C TYR A 150 -0.47 2.09 -16.39
N ASP A 151 -1.66 2.63 -16.57
CA ASP A 151 -2.10 3.41 -17.73
C ASP A 151 -2.54 4.84 -17.36
N GLY A 152 -2.25 5.26 -16.12
CA GLY A 152 -2.59 6.60 -15.63
C GLY A 152 -1.58 7.66 -16.03
N LYS A 153 -1.84 8.89 -15.59
CA LYS A 153 -1.04 10.09 -15.91
C LYS A 153 0.04 10.43 -14.89
N GLY A 154 0.34 9.51 -13.97
CA GLY A 154 1.20 9.78 -12.81
C GLY A 154 0.43 10.46 -11.67
N ASP A 155 1.07 10.49 -10.50
CA ASP A 155 0.51 11.03 -9.26
C ASP A 155 1.33 12.20 -8.72
N PHE A 156 2.64 12.25 -9.02
CA PHE A 156 3.59 13.17 -8.42
C PHE A 156 4.71 13.61 -9.39
N GLU A 157 5.23 14.80 -9.15
CA GLU A 157 6.58 15.19 -9.57
C GLU A 157 7.53 14.99 -8.39
N LEU A 158 8.69 14.39 -8.65
CA LEU A 158 9.76 14.18 -7.67
C LEU A 158 10.94 15.07 -7.99
N ILE A 159 11.30 15.98 -7.06
CA ILE A 159 12.48 16.84 -7.16
C ILE A 159 13.38 16.54 -5.96
N GLY A 160 14.47 15.81 -6.20
CA GLY A 160 15.24 15.17 -5.12
C GLY A 160 14.35 14.16 -4.39
N ASN A 161 14.20 14.29 -3.07
CA ASN A 161 13.27 13.48 -2.26
C ASN A 161 11.97 14.25 -1.93
N SER A 162 11.79 15.47 -2.44
CA SER A 162 10.60 16.27 -2.19
C SER A 162 9.54 15.96 -3.22
N LEU A 163 8.34 15.59 -2.74
CA LEU A 163 7.16 15.44 -3.57
C LEU A 163 6.57 16.81 -3.88
N GLN A 164 6.42 17.10 -5.14
CA GLN A 164 5.53 18.14 -5.63
C GLN A 164 4.30 17.46 -6.21
N ARG A 165 3.18 17.54 -5.53
CA ARG A 165 1.90 17.15 -6.09
C ARG A 165 1.37 18.36 -6.86
N ASN A 166 1.61 18.40 -8.14
CA ASN A 166 0.76 19.18 -9.01
C ASN A 166 -0.57 18.43 -9.07
N PHE A 167 -1.56 18.89 -8.29
CA PHE A 167 -2.94 18.57 -8.62
C PHE A 167 -3.10 18.95 -10.08
N ASN A 168 -3.28 17.94 -10.92
CA ASN A 168 -3.30 18.11 -12.37
C ASN A 168 -4.47 19.04 -12.77
N ILE A 169 -4.27 20.35 -12.60
CA ILE A 169 -5.21 21.42 -12.97
C ILE A 169 -5.32 21.51 -14.49
N HIS A 170 -4.32 20.99 -15.23
CA HIS A 170 -4.19 21.15 -16.67
C HIS A 170 -4.11 19.84 -17.47
N GLY A 171 -4.29 18.66 -16.84
CA GLY A 171 -4.27 17.39 -17.58
C GLY A 171 -2.87 16.92 -18.02
N GLU A 172 -1.79 17.49 -17.48
CA GLU A 172 -0.41 17.10 -17.78
C GLU A 172 -0.05 15.75 -17.17
N ASN A 173 0.84 15.02 -17.85
CA ASN A 173 1.38 13.78 -17.31
C ASN A 173 2.43 14.10 -16.24
N LEU A 174 2.31 13.51 -15.07
CA LEU A 174 3.29 13.60 -14.00
C LEU A 174 4.34 12.49 -14.13
N SER A 175 5.56 12.78 -13.69
CA SER A 175 6.72 11.91 -13.94
C SER A 175 6.67 10.61 -13.14
N HIS A 176 6.07 10.61 -11.96
CA HIS A 176 6.08 9.49 -11.03
C HIS A 176 4.68 9.06 -10.60
N VAL A 177 4.57 7.78 -10.26
CA VAL A 177 3.35 7.14 -9.74
C VAL A 177 3.64 6.45 -8.42
N TYR A 178 2.69 6.53 -7.49
CA TYR A 178 2.72 5.79 -6.25
C TYR A 178 2.46 4.29 -6.50
N VAL A 179 3.40 3.45 -6.10
CA VAL A 179 3.33 2.01 -6.38
C VAL A 179 2.56 1.20 -5.34
N GLY A 180 1.88 1.84 -4.41
CA GLY A 180 1.13 1.11 -3.38
C GLY A 180 1.99 0.59 -2.23
N MET A 181 3.22 1.07 -2.06
CA MET A 181 4.12 0.78 -0.93
C MET A 181 4.52 2.09 -0.26
N GLN A 182 4.35 2.20 1.05
CA GLN A 182 4.79 3.38 1.81
C GLN A 182 5.14 3.02 3.25
N VAL A 183 5.91 3.88 3.90
CA VAL A 183 6.15 3.84 5.35
C VAL A 183 5.42 5.02 6.00
N ILE A 184 4.77 4.77 7.12
CA ILE A 184 3.97 5.74 7.88
C ILE A 184 4.51 5.84 9.31
N ASN A 185 4.58 7.07 9.84
CA ASN A 185 4.64 7.31 11.28
C ASN A 185 3.22 7.07 11.86
N PRO A 186 2.98 5.97 12.59
CA PRO A 186 1.62 5.62 12.99
C PRO A 186 1.02 6.57 14.04
N LEU A 187 1.82 7.42 14.69
CA LEU A 187 1.31 8.43 15.61
C LEU A 187 0.39 9.43 14.91
N ILE A 188 0.58 9.67 13.61
CA ILE A 188 -0.31 10.55 12.85
C ILE A 188 -1.75 10.02 12.80
N LEU A 189 -1.93 8.70 12.80
CA LEU A 189 -3.23 8.05 12.81
C LEU A 189 -3.96 8.34 14.13
N LYS A 190 -3.23 8.24 15.26
CA LYS A 190 -3.78 8.55 16.58
C LYS A 190 -4.16 10.02 16.70
N ASN A 191 -3.30 10.92 16.24
CA ASN A 191 -3.55 12.37 16.28
C ASN A 191 -4.79 12.72 15.42
N PHE A 192 -4.90 12.10 14.22
CA PHE A 192 -6.03 12.30 13.33
C PHE A 192 -7.37 11.93 13.98
N VAL A 193 -7.44 10.80 14.70
CA VAL A 193 -8.67 10.38 15.42
C VAL A 193 -9.05 11.39 16.49
N GLN A 194 -8.09 11.94 17.22
CA GLN A 194 -8.34 12.95 18.25
C GLN A 194 -8.89 14.25 17.67
N GLU A 195 -8.37 14.68 16.52
CA GLU A 195 -8.78 15.90 15.82
C GLU A 195 -10.08 15.72 15.04
N ASN A 196 -10.38 14.50 14.60
CA ASN A 196 -11.52 14.18 13.72
C ASN A 196 -12.33 12.98 14.24
N PRO A 197 -12.93 13.05 15.45
CA PRO A 197 -13.51 11.88 16.12
C PRO A 197 -14.71 11.26 15.39
N THR A 198 -15.36 11.99 14.49
CA THR A 198 -16.53 11.51 13.71
C THR A 198 -16.18 11.03 12.30
N LYS A 199 -14.95 11.25 11.85
CA LYS A 199 -14.54 10.92 10.49
C LYS A 199 -14.03 9.48 10.39
N THR A 200 -14.88 8.59 9.93
CA THR A 200 -14.60 7.15 9.85
C THR A 200 -14.29 6.63 8.44
N SER A 201 -14.64 7.40 7.38
CA SER A 201 -14.45 6.99 5.99
C SER A 201 -13.74 8.08 5.20
N PHE A 202 -12.52 7.76 4.73
CA PHE A 202 -11.70 8.67 3.91
C PHE A 202 -10.52 7.92 3.30
N SER A 203 -9.99 8.47 2.20
CA SER A 203 -8.77 7.94 1.57
C SER A 203 -7.51 8.36 2.33
N VAL A 204 -6.51 7.48 2.41
CA VAL A 204 -5.18 7.83 2.94
C VAL A 204 -4.56 9.03 2.21
N ALA A 205 -4.95 9.26 0.95
CA ALA A 205 -4.51 10.43 0.19
C ALA A 205 -4.93 11.78 0.80
N GLU A 206 -5.90 11.81 1.71
CA GLU A 206 -6.25 13.05 2.44
C GLU A 206 -5.13 13.51 3.38
N PHE A 207 -4.37 12.58 3.97
CA PHE A 207 -3.18 12.95 4.73
C PHE A 207 -2.15 13.68 3.85
N TYR A 208 -1.96 13.22 2.61
CA TYR A 208 -1.02 13.86 1.69
C TYR A 208 -1.48 15.24 1.24
N LYS A 209 -2.80 15.40 0.99
CA LYS A 209 -3.38 16.70 0.60
C LYS A 209 -3.15 17.76 1.66
N ASN A 210 -3.42 17.41 2.92
CA ASN A 210 -3.25 18.33 4.03
C ASN A 210 -1.77 18.70 4.23
N ALA A 211 -0.87 17.73 4.11
CA ALA A 211 0.57 17.94 4.24
C ALA A 211 1.16 18.82 3.11
N VAL A 212 0.65 18.71 1.88
CA VAL A 212 1.14 19.49 0.72
C VAL A 212 0.48 20.88 0.64
N ALA A 213 -0.74 21.05 1.16
CA ALA A 213 -1.44 22.36 1.16
C ALA A 213 -0.88 23.33 2.19
N ASP A 214 -0.30 22.85 3.28
CA ASP A 214 0.33 23.68 4.30
C ASP A 214 1.81 23.88 3.96
N LYS A 215 2.17 25.09 3.51
CA LYS A 215 3.56 25.46 3.18
C LYS A 215 4.55 25.25 4.35
N TYR A 216 4.05 25.13 5.58
CA TYR A 216 4.85 24.87 6.76
C TYR A 216 5.03 23.37 7.06
N ILE A 217 4.34 22.47 6.32
CA ILE A 217 4.35 21.02 6.53
C ILE A 217 5.00 20.27 5.33
N LEU A 218 5.66 20.98 4.43
CA LEU A 218 6.26 20.44 3.19
C LEU A 218 7.20 19.25 3.39
N ASN A 219 7.73 19.03 4.61
CA ASN A 219 8.65 17.94 4.91
C ASN A 219 7.97 16.67 5.45
N ARG A 220 6.65 16.66 5.61
CA ARG A 220 5.96 15.50 6.23
C ARG A 220 5.60 14.38 5.26
N VAL A 221 5.56 14.63 3.95
CA VAL A 221 5.33 13.62 2.92
C VAL A 221 6.45 13.67 1.90
N ASN A 222 7.28 12.63 1.89
CA ASN A 222 8.38 12.47 0.97
C ASN A 222 8.14 11.33 -0.01
N GLY A 223 8.87 11.30 -1.11
CA GLY A 223 8.89 10.22 -2.09
C GLY A 223 10.27 9.62 -2.25
N LEU A 224 10.29 8.33 -2.55
CA LEU A 224 11.50 7.59 -2.84
C LEU A 224 11.30 6.74 -4.09
N GLU A 225 12.14 6.92 -5.11
CA GLU A 225 12.12 6.06 -6.28
C GLU A 225 12.66 4.67 -5.91
N LEU A 226 11.83 3.63 -6.04
CA LEU A 226 12.16 2.25 -5.74
C LEU A 226 12.89 1.61 -6.92
N LYS A 227 13.70 0.57 -6.65
CA LYS A 227 14.59 -0.04 -7.64
C LYS A 227 14.02 -1.27 -8.32
N GLY A 228 13.16 -2.00 -7.63
CA GLY A 228 12.53 -3.21 -8.14
C GLY A 228 11.59 -2.97 -9.33
N GLN A 229 11.12 -4.06 -9.89
CA GLN A 229 10.10 -4.07 -10.94
C GLN A 229 8.73 -4.22 -10.30
N TYR A 230 7.80 -3.34 -10.66
CA TYR A 230 6.47 -3.27 -10.05
C TYR A 230 5.37 -3.55 -11.07
N PHE A 231 4.32 -4.28 -10.63
CA PHE A 231 3.21 -4.74 -11.44
C PHE A 231 1.88 -4.31 -10.83
N HIS A 232 1.14 -3.48 -11.55
CA HIS A 232 -0.21 -3.05 -11.17
C HIS A 232 -1.26 -3.96 -11.80
N ILE A 233 -2.08 -4.59 -10.96
CA ILE A 233 -3.12 -5.51 -11.41
C ILE A 233 -4.48 -4.82 -11.24
N GLY A 234 -4.74 -3.80 -12.06
CA GLY A 234 -5.92 -2.93 -11.96
C GLY A 234 -7.13 -3.38 -12.78
N THR A 235 -6.90 -4.14 -13.85
CA THR A 235 -7.90 -4.58 -14.83
C THR A 235 -7.67 -6.03 -15.24
N PRO A 236 -8.65 -6.72 -15.88
CA PRO A 236 -8.44 -8.06 -16.45
C PRO A 236 -7.27 -8.11 -17.43
N GLN A 237 -7.08 -7.07 -18.24
CA GLN A 237 -5.98 -6.97 -19.18
C GLN A 237 -4.61 -6.91 -18.47
N ASN A 238 -4.54 -6.16 -17.34
CA ASN A 238 -3.31 -6.13 -16.53
C ASN A 238 -3.04 -7.51 -15.90
N LEU A 239 -4.09 -8.23 -15.47
CA LEU A 239 -3.94 -9.58 -14.93
C LEU A 239 -3.36 -10.53 -16.00
N GLU A 240 -3.86 -10.48 -17.24
CA GLU A 240 -3.33 -11.27 -18.36
C GLU A 240 -1.89 -10.90 -18.70
N LEU A 241 -1.56 -9.59 -18.73
CA LEU A 241 -0.20 -9.09 -18.96
C LEU A 241 0.76 -9.67 -17.92
N VAL A 242 0.44 -9.53 -16.64
CA VAL A 242 1.28 -10.00 -15.54
C VAL A 242 1.38 -11.52 -15.55
N ASN A 243 0.33 -12.25 -15.89
CA ASN A 243 0.37 -13.71 -16.07
C ASN A 243 1.35 -14.18 -17.16
N LYS A 244 1.65 -13.36 -18.18
CA LYS A 244 2.63 -13.69 -19.20
C LYS A 244 4.07 -13.46 -18.76
N ILE A 245 4.28 -12.55 -17.81
CA ILE A 245 5.61 -12.16 -17.31
C ILE A 245 6.07 -13.13 -16.21
N PHE A 246 5.17 -13.52 -15.30
CA PHE A 246 5.44 -14.48 -14.24
C PHE A 246 5.49 -15.92 -14.77
#